data_fde076c27d2a1805ba9fdfa923186573
#
_entry.id   fde076c27d2a1805ba9fdfa923186573
#
_cell.length_a   1.000
_cell.length_b   1.000
_cell.length_c   1.000
_cell.angle_alpha   90.00
_cell.angle_beta   90.00
_cell.angle_gamma   90.00
#
_symmetry.space_group_name_H-M   'P 1'
#
loop_
_entity.id
_entity.type
_entity.pdbx_description
1 polymer ?
#
loop_
_entity_poly.entity_id
_entity_poly.type
_entity_poly.pdbx_seq_one_letter_code
_entity_poly.pdbx_strand_id
1 'polypeptide(L)'
;MQQLPGNLFVVAAPSGAGKSSLVKALRSFDARVYPSVSHTTRAPRGQEKHGREYFFASEAEFDAMVANNAFIEWANVHNKRYGTSKKGIQERLANGDDVLLEIDYQGALQVRDAFPQAVLIFI
;
A
#
# COMPACT_ATOMS: atom_id res chain seq x y z
N MET A 1 -4.86 -18.83 -2.42
CA MET A 1 -4.20 -17.88 -3.36
C MET A 1 -2.95 -18.51 -3.93
N GLN A 2 -2.74 -18.36 -5.22
CA GLN A 2 -1.55 -18.85 -5.90
C GLN A 2 -0.33 -18.02 -5.48
N GLN A 3 0.79 -18.68 -5.22
CA GLN A 3 2.03 -17.99 -4.89
C GLN A 3 2.58 -17.28 -6.14
N LEU A 4 2.94 -16.01 -5.99
CA LEU A 4 3.48 -15.18 -7.06
C LEU A 4 5.00 -15.07 -6.94
N PRO A 5 5.74 -14.77 -8.05
CA PRO A 5 7.22 -14.70 -8.02
C PRO A 5 7.77 -13.63 -7.10
N GLY A 6 7.10 -12.48 -7.00
CA GLY A 6 7.54 -11.38 -6.15
C GLY A 6 7.16 -11.56 -4.69
N ASN A 7 7.74 -10.76 -3.82
CA ASN A 7 7.47 -10.80 -2.38
C ASN A 7 6.79 -9.52 -1.92
N LEU A 8 5.80 -9.67 -1.04
CA LEU A 8 5.10 -8.54 -0.42
C LEU A 8 5.65 -8.33 0.99
N PHE A 9 6.23 -7.16 1.21
CA PHE A 9 6.74 -6.74 2.52
C PHE A 9 5.84 -5.65 3.08
N VAL A 10 5.48 -5.77 4.35
CA VAL A 10 4.63 -4.81 5.04
C VAL A 10 5.39 -4.25 6.23
N VAL A 11 5.66 -2.96 6.22
CA VAL A 11 6.23 -2.26 7.38
C VAL A 11 5.08 -1.59 8.11
N ALA A 12 4.85 -2.01 9.35
CA ALA A 12 3.77 -1.50 10.18
C ALA A 12 4.33 -0.78 11.39
N ALA A 13 3.94 0.47 11.57
CA ALA A 13 4.36 1.27 12.70
C ALA A 13 3.37 2.40 12.95
N PRO A 14 3.32 2.93 14.19
CA PRO A 14 2.58 4.17 14.44
C PRO A 14 3.15 5.33 13.62
N SER A 15 2.31 6.32 13.31
CA SER A 15 2.74 7.56 12.68
C SER A 15 3.90 8.18 13.46
N GLY A 16 4.92 8.64 12.74
CA GLY A 16 6.08 9.30 13.36
C GLY A 16 7.13 8.36 13.93
N ALA A 17 7.00 7.05 13.72
CA ALA A 17 7.98 6.07 14.22
C ALA A 17 9.14 5.82 13.25
N GLY A 18 9.32 6.65 12.22
CA GLY A 18 10.44 6.53 11.29
C GLY A 18 10.21 5.60 10.12
N LYS A 19 8.96 5.21 9.83
CA LYS A 19 8.63 4.32 8.70
C LYS A 19 9.17 4.84 7.37
N SER A 20 8.93 6.12 7.08
CA SER A 20 9.33 6.72 5.81
C SER A 20 10.83 6.71 5.63
N SER A 21 11.60 6.96 6.69
CA SER A 21 13.07 6.90 6.65
C SER A 21 13.55 5.48 6.38
N LEU A 22 12.92 4.48 7.00
CA LEU A 22 13.26 3.07 6.77
C LEU A 22 12.97 2.66 5.33
N VAL A 23 11.81 3.03 4.79
CA VAL A 23 11.43 2.72 3.41
C VAL A 23 12.43 3.35 2.44
N LYS A 24 12.80 4.61 2.67
CA LYS A 24 13.78 5.31 1.84
C LYS A 24 15.14 4.62 1.86
N ALA A 25 15.58 4.19 3.04
CA ALA A 25 16.84 3.47 3.18
C ALA A 25 16.83 2.14 2.46
N LEU A 26 15.74 1.37 2.59
CA LEU A 26 15.60 0.10 1.88
C LEU A 26 15.69 0.28 0.37
N ARG A 27 15.06 1.32 -0.18
CA ARG A 27 15.11 1.60 -1.60
C ARG A 27 16.49 2.01 -2.09
N SER A 28 17.30 2.61 -1.23
CA SER A 28 18.68 2.94 -1.60
C SER A 28 19.56 1.68 -1.70
N PHE A 29 19.22 0.62 -0.99
CA PHE A 29 19.92 -0.66 -1.08
C PHE A 29 19.44 -1.55 -2.22
N ASP A 30 18.13 -1.53 -2.49
CA ASP A 30 17.57 -2.37 -3.56
C ASP A 30 16.49 -1.58 -4.32
N ALA A 31 16.86 -1.09 -5.49
CA ALA A 31 15.95 -0.34 -6.36
C ALA A 31 14.83 -1.20 -6.97
N ARG A 32 14.90 -2.54 -6.82
CA ARG A 32 13.83 -3.44 -7.28
C ARG A 32 12.66 -3.51 -6.32
N VAL A 33 12.80 -2.94 -5.13
CA VAL A 33 11.70 -2.85 -4.18
C VAL A 33 10.84 -1.64 -4.52
N TYR A 34 9.57 -1.88 -4.84
CA TYR A 34 8.63 -0.84 -5.23
C TYR A 34 7.75 -0.46 -4.05
N PRO A 35 7.73 0.80 -3.63
CA PRO A 35 6.74 1.26 -2.66
C PRO A 35 5.37 1.21 -3.32
N SER A 36 4.39 0.65 -2.62
CA SER A 36 3.01 0.64 -3.11
C SER A 36 2.46 2.07 -3.16
N VAL A 37 1.71 2.37 -4.21
CA VAL A 37 1.02 3.65 -4.36
C VAL A 37 -0.44 3.44 -3.96
N SER A 38 -0.87 4.13 -2.91
CA SER A 38 -2.23 4.01 -2.39
C SER A 38 -3.21 4.91 -3.15
N HIS A 39 -4.48 4.52 -3.15
CA HIS A 39 -5.59 5.40 -3.54
C HIS A 39 -5.98 6.27 -2.35
N THR A 40 -6.40 7.49 -2.60
CA THR A 40 -6.90 8.38 -1.56
C THR A 40 -8.01 9.29 -2.08
N THR A 41 -8.94 9.64 -1.18
CA THR A 41 -9.96 10.64 -1.47
C THR A 41 -9.49 12.06 -1.13
N ARG A 42 -8.27 12.20 -0.61
CA ARG A 42 -7.65 13.49 -0.34
C ARG A 42 -7.24 14.16 -1.66
N ALA A 43 -7.43 15.47 -1.75
CA ALA A 43 -6.96 16.23 -2.91
C ALA A 43 -5.42 16.28 -2.96
N PRO A 44 -4.83 16.37 -4.16
CA PRO A 44 -3.38 16.53 -4.28
C PRO A 44 -2.88 17.79 -3.56
N ARG A 45 -1.70 17.69 -2.98
CA ARG A 45 -1.02 18.81 -2.30
C ARG A 45 0.27 19.14 -3.03
N GLY A 46 0.56 20.45 -3.18
CA GLY A 46 1.79 20.90 -3.80
C GLY A 46 2.01 20.29 -5.16
N GLN A 47 3.12 19.59 -5.33
CA GLN A 47 3.52 18.98 -6.61
C GLN A 47 3.16 17.50 -6.71
N GLU A 48 2.31 17.00 -5.83
CA GLU A 48 1.87 15.61 -5.90
C GLU A 48 1.16 15.32 -7.23
N LYS A 49 1.43 14.16 -7.80
CA LYS A 49 0.88 13.75 -9.09
C LYS A 49 0.13 12.43 -8.98
N HIS A 50 -0.98 12.34 -9.69
CA HIS A 50 -1.77 11.12 -9.78
C HIS A 50 -0.90 9.96 -10.30
N GLY A 51 -0.92 8.85 -9.57
CA GLY A 51 -0.15 7.65 -9.91
C GLY A 51 1.29 7.65 -9.40
N ARG A 52 1.77 8.75 -8.85
CA ARG A 52 3.12 8.85 -8.30
C ARG A 52 3.11 8.79 -6.77
N GLU A 53 2.58 9.81 -6.09
CA GLU A 53 2.42 9.79 -4.63
C GLU A 53 1.19 9.02 -4.23
N TYR A 54 0.08 9.26 -4.94
CA TYR A 54 -1.20 8.59 -4.72
C TYR A 54 -1.94 8.45 -6.04
N PHE A 55 -2.89 7.50 -6.08
CA PHE A 55 -3.98 7.53 -7.05
C PHE A 55 -5.11 8.33 -6.42
N PHE A 56 -5.35 9.54 -6.91
CA PHE A 56 -6.39 10.42 -6.36
C PHE A 56 -7.75 10.02 -6.94
N ALA A 57 -8.69 9.71 -6.07
CA ALA A 57 -10.02 9.23 -6.44
C ALA A 57 -11.09 10.10 -5.79
N SER A 58 -12.24 10.21 -6.45
CA SER A 58 -13.42 10.82 -5.81
C SER A 58 -13.97 9.89 -4.73
N GLU A 59 -14.83 10.43 -3.85
CA GLU A 59 -15.51 9.59 -2.86
C GLU A 59 -16.34 8.49 -3.55
N ALA A 60 -17.03 8.83 -4.65
CA ALA A 60 -17.83 7.86 -5.39
C ALA A 60 -16.97 6.74 -6.01
N GLU A 61 -15.81 7.10 -6.57
CA GLU A 61 -14.87 6.11 -7.12
C GLU A 61 -14.34 5.19 -6.03
N PHE A 62 -13.98 5.76 -4.88
CA PHE A 62 -13.50 4.99 -3.75
C PHE A 62 -14.60 4.04 -3.23
N ASP A 63 -15.84 4.53 -3.09
CA ASP A 63 -16.99 3.72 -2.70
C ASP A 63 -17.18 2.52 -3.64
N ALA A 64 -17.06 2.74 -4.93
CA ALA A 64 -17.18 1.66 -5.92
C ALA A 64 -16.08 0.60 -5.74
N MET A 65 -14.86 1.02 -5.45
CA MET A 65 -13.75 0.09 -5.19
C MET A 65 -14.00 -0.72 -3.92
N VAL A 66 -14.50 -0.10 -2.86
CA VAL A 66 -14.87 -0.81 -1.63
C VAL A 66 -15.96 -1.83 -1.92
N ALA A 67 -17.00 -1.44 -2.64
CA ALA A 67 -18.13 -2.32 -2.97
C ALA A 67 -17.70 -3.53 -3.82
N ASN A 68 -16.70 -3.35 -4.67
CA ASN A 68 -16.15 -4.41 -5.51
C ASN A 68 -15.02 -5.21 -4.83
N ASN A 69 -14.77 -4.96 -3.55
CA ASN A 69 -13.71 -5.62 -2.79
C ASN A 69 -12.34 -5.48 -3.46
N ALA A 70 -12.06 -4.29 -4.00
CA ALA A 70 -10.86 -4.02 -4.79
C ALA A 70 -9.63 -3.70 -3.93
N PHE A 71 -9.81 -3.42 -2.65
CA PHE A 71 -8.71 -3.07 -1.75
C PHE A 71 -8.26 -4.27 -0.92
N ILE A 72 -6.94 -4.42 -0.78
CA ILE A 72 -6.35 -5.37 0.15
C ILE A 72 -6.53 -4.86 1.60
N GLU A 73 -6.49 -3.55 1.78
CA GLU A 73 -6.84 -2.85 3.02
C GLU A 73 -7.29 -1.44 2.68
N TRP A 74 -8.12 -0.85 3.54
CA TRP A 74 -8.43 0.57 3.45
C TRP A 74 -8.85 1.09 4.83
N ALA A 75 -8.71 2.41 5.04
CA ALA A 75 -9.03 3.02 6.33
C ALA A 75 -9.38 4.49 6.16
N ASN A 76 -10.08 5.04 7.15
CA ASN A 76 -10.29 6.48 7.31
C ASN A 76 -9.15 7.07 8.14
N VAL A 77 -8.57 8.17 7.65
CA VAL A 77 -7.56 8.93 8.37
C VAL A 77 -7.90 10.42 8.21
N HIS A 78 -8.24 11.09 9.29
CA HIS A 78 -8.58 12.53 9.30
C HIS A 78 -9.65 12.88 8.25
N ASN A 79 -10.76 12.13 8.24
CA ASN A 79 -11.91 12.31 7.33
C ASN A 79 -11.60 12.06 5.85
N LYS A 80 -10.44 11.50 5.55
CA LYS A 80 -10.08 11.06 4.19
C LYS A 80 -9.87 9.56 4.21
N ARG A 81 -10.06 8.93 3.06
CA ARG A 81 -9.88 7.48 2.96
C ARG A 81 -8.63 7.17 2.16
N TYR A 82 -7.97 6.11 2.55
CA TYR A 82 -6.77 5.59 1.91
C TYR A 82 -6.92 4.09 1.73
N GLY A 83 -6.50 3.57 0.61
CA GLY A 83 -6.60 2.13 0.36
C GLY A 83 -5.57 1.64 -0.64
N THR A 84 -5.27 0.35 -0.55
CA THR A 84 -4.28 -0.31 -1.39
C THR A 84 -4.96 -1.30 -2.31
N SER A 85 -4.81 -1.11 -3.62
CA SER A 85 -5.43 -1.96 -4.65
C SER A 85 -4.82 -3.37 -4.67
N LYS A 86 -5.68 -4.38 -4.61
CA LYS A 86 -5.27 -5.79 -4.78
C LYS A 86 -4.64 -6.01 -6.15
N LYS A 87 -5.30 -5.49 -7.19
CA LYS A 87 -4.87 -5.68 -8.57
C LYS A 87 -3.49 -5.10 -8.81
N GLY A 88 -3.24 -3.89 -8.32
CA GLY A 88 -1.94 -3.24 -8.48
C GLY A 88 -0.81 -4.04 -7.84
N ILE A 89 -1.04 -4.56 -6.64
CA ILE A 89 -0.06 -5.40 -5.96
C ILE A 89 0.14 -6.73 -6.70
N GLN A 90 -0.93 -7.39 -7.09
CA GLN A 90 -0.86 -8.67 -7.78
C GLN A 90 -0.08 -8.56 -9.10
N GLU A 91 -0.30 -7.50 -9.85
CA GLU A 91 0.40 -7.26 -11.11
C GLU A 91 1.91 -7.11 -10.89
N ARG A 92 2.33 -6.36 -9.88
CA ARG A 92 3.75 -6.19 -9.55
C ARG A 92 4.38 -7.50 -9.11
N LEU A 93 3.72 -8.23 -8.21
CA LEU A 93 4.22 -9.52 -7.72
C LEU A 93 4.33 -10.55 -8.84
N ALA A 94 3.37 -10.54 -9.77
CA ALA A 94 3.37 -11.45 -10.91
C ALA A 94 4.54 -11.16 -11.86
N ASN A 95 4.99 -9.92 -11.94
CA ASN A 95 6.16 -9.53 -12.72
C ASN A 95 7.49 -9.87 -12.02
N GLY A 96 7.45 -10.40 -10.80
CA GLY A 96 8.65 -10.70 -10.04
C GLY A 96 9.18 -9.55 -9.21
N ASP A 97 8.44 -8.43 -9.16
CA ASP A 97 8.83 -7.27 -8.35
C ASP A 97 8.54 -7.53 -6.87
N ASP A 98 9.39 -7.02 -6.01
CA ASP A 98 9.12 -6.96 -4.58
C ASP A 98 8.39 -5.66 -4.26
N VAL A 99 7.31 -5.75 -3.50
CA VAL A 99 6.45 -4.61 -3.16
C VAL A 99 6.52 -4.33 -1.66
N LEU A 100 6.62 -3.06 -1.32
CA LEU A 100 6.68 -2.61 0.07
C LEU A 100 5.45 -1.77 0.39
N LEU A 101 4.71 -2.18 1.40
CA LEU A 101 3.59 -1.43 1.98
C LEU A 101 4.02 -0.78 3.27
N GLU A 102 3.66 0.49 3.43
CA GLU A 102 3.88 1.26 4.65
C GLU A 102 2.51 1.63 5.21
N ILE A 103 2.06 0.92 6.24
CA ILE A 103 0.70 1.04 6.78
C ILE A 103 0.72 0.92 8.31
N ASP A 104 -0.44 1.14 8.95
CA ASP A 104 -0.55 0.94 10.39
C ASP A 104 -0.76 -0.55 10.73
N TYR A 105 -0.81 -0.86 12.04
CA TYR A 105 -0.94 -2.24 12.50
C TYR A 105 -2.24 -2.90 12.05
N GLN A 106 -3.35 -2.14 12.02
CA GLN A 106 -4.64 -2.70 11.60
C GLN A 106 -4.62 -3.05 10.12
N GLY A 107 -4.06 -2.16 9.29
CA GLY A 107 -3.87 -2.44 7.87
C GLY A 107 -2.99 -3.66 7.63
N ALA A 108 -1.92 -3.81 8.42
CA ALA A 108 -1.04 -4.97 8.31
C ALA A 108 -1.78 -6.28 8.56
N LEU A 109 -2.68 -6.32 9.54
CA LEU A 109 -3.47 -7.51 9.81
C LEU A 109 -4.44 -7.83 8.68
N GLN A 110 -5.05 -6.82 8.06
CA GLN A 110 -5.89 -7.00 6.88
C GLN A 110 -5.08 -7.60 5.72
N VAL A 111 -3.88 -7.09 5.49
CA VAL A 111 -2.99 -7.60 4.43
C VAL A 111 -2.63 -9.04 4.69
N ARG A 112 -2.29 -9.41 5.93
CA ARG A 112 -1.95 -10.78 6.29
C ARG A 112 -3.10 -11.74 5.96
N ASP A 113 -4.33 -11.34 6.24
CA ASP A 113 -5.50 -12.18 5.95
C ASP A 113 -5.69 -12.39 4.45
N ALA A 114 -5.44 -11.36 3.64
CA ALA A 114 -5.58 -11.45 2.18
C ALA A 114 -4.36 -12.10 1.51
N PHE A 115 -3.17 -11.93 2.06
CA PHE A 115 -1.90 -12.44 1.54
C PHE A 115 -1.10 -13.10 2.67
N PRO A 116 -1.37 -14.38 2.99
CA PRO A 116 -0.68 -15.06 4.10
C PRO A 116 0.84 -15.15 3.92
N GLN A 117 1.33 -15.05 2.69
CA GLN A 117 2.77 -15.10 2.38
C GLN A 117 3.47 -13.76 2.63
N ALA A 118 2.74 -12.69 2.91
CA ALA A 118 3.35 -11.38 3.16
C ALA A 118 4.30 -11.43 4.36
N VAL A 119 5.43 -10.75 4.23
CA VAL A 119 6.41 -10.61 5.32
C VAL A 119 6.06 -9.34 6.09
N LEU A 120 5.67 -9.48 7.35
CA LEU A 120 5.28 -8.37 8.20
C LEU A 120 6.45 -7.95 9.09
N ILE A 121 6.76 -6.66 9.06
CA ILE A 121 7.82 -6.06 9.89
C ILE A 121 7.15 -5.02 10.78
N PHE A 122 7.17 -5.25 12.08
CA PHE A 122 6.59 -4.34 13.07
C PHE A 122 7.69 -3.50 13.73
N ILE A 123 7.45 -2.21 13.82
CA ILE A 123 8.38 -1.28 14.46
C ILE A 123 7.80 -0.77 15.78
#